data_3f38ed882e5422cf435c010181c54090
#
_entry.id   3f38ed882e5422cf435c010181c54090
#
_cell.length_a   1.000
_cell.length_b   1.000
_cell.length_c   1.000
_cell.angle_alpha   90.00
_cell.angle_beta   90.00
_cell.angle_gamma   90.00
#
_symmetry.space_group_name_H-M   'P 1'
#
loop_
_entity.id
_entity.type
_entity.pdbx_description
1 polymer ?
#
loop_
_entity_poly.entity_id
_entity_poly.type
_entity_poly.pdbx_seq_one_letter_code
_entity_poly.pdbx_strand_id
1 'polypeptide(L)'
;MAQSQKIATSPVNADATAETKALYQKLVNNYGKKIFSATMANVAWNNENAEKVYQLTGKYPAINGYDYIHLQSSTSGGWIDYSNISPVQSWHNAGGIVTISWHWNVPTSNPYTSSVPVVLYGGPDKVMPSDWSGNIQLTTQAAKDILAKASIGSKLVVKISDVKAGAQGSIKNSSWAGFVDENGKNWDYFSISGNSYSMTLDQTTLTEMRANGLIIGGHDYTVTGVTVETTGSVKYDFKAAKNEFTLDDAVTDGTWANRFMKSDLEKIVPYLQQLQQANIPVLWRPLHEAAGKWFWWGNGSAASYVKLWHFMYDYFKAKGINNLIWVWTSEKADSDWYPGDDYVDIIGTDMYGQDGTTVSAAAMADRFNTLAYRYPTKMISLTECGTVSDVPTQWNSDAKWSWSMPWYGSTHATDDWWKAAMKSEYVITR
;
A
#
# COMPACT_ATOMS: atom_id res chain seq x y z
N MET A 1 -16.72 32.21 18.53
CA MET A 1 -16.14 31.41 19.63
C MET A 1 -15.86 30.02 19.06
N ALA A 2 -14.60 29.60 19.05
CA ALA A 2 -14.25 28.24 18.62
C ALA A 2 -14.92 27.24 19.58
N GLN A 3 -15.69 26.31 19.03
CA GLN A 3 -16.26 25.23 19.80
C GLN A 3 -15.09 24.41 20.36
N SER A 4 -15.06 24.18 21.69
CA SER A 4 -13.98 23.38 22.29
C SER A 4 -14.05 21.96 21.75
N GLN A 5 -13.00 21.52 21.05
CA GLN A 5 -12.88 20.15 20.60
C GLN A 5 -12.87 19.20 21.80
N LYS A 6 -13.56 18.06 21.69
CA LYS A 6 -13.50 16.97 22.65
C LYS A 6 -12.85 15.77 21.96
N ILE A 7 -11.54 15.75 21.97
CA ILE A 7 -10.75 14.72 21.28
C ILE A 7 -11.02 13.33 21.86
N ALA A 8 -11.23 12.35 20.99
CA ALA A 8 -11.32 10.95 21.37
C ALA A 8 -10.04 10.50 22.07
N THR A 9 -10.18 9.71 23.12
CA THR A 9 -9.03 9.30 23.97
C THR A 9 -8.43 7.96 23.56
N SER A 10 -9.03 7.28 22.58
CA SER A 10 -8.59 5.97 22.09
C SER A 10 -8.64 5.93 20.57
N PRO A 11 -7.74 5.16 19.92
CA PRO A 11 -7.84 4.95 18.49
C PRO A 11 -9.11 4.18 18.12
N VAL A 12 -9.57 4.34 16.86
CA VAL A 12 -10.78 3.68 16.33
C VAL A 12 -10.65 2.16 16.29
N ASN A 13 -9.45 1.63 16.09
CA ASN A 13 -9.21 0.20 16.23
C ASN A 13 -9.14 -0.21 17.71
N ALA A 14 -10.18 -0.82 18.23
CA ALA A 14 -10.21 -1.31 19.61
C ALA A 14 -9.12 -2.35 19.91
N ASP A 15 -8.70 -3.12 18.88
CA ASP A 15 -7.67 -4.16 18.96
C ASP A 15 -6.26 -3.59 18.74
N ALA A 16 -6.10 -2.25 18.66
CA ALA A 16 -4.80 -1.61 18.49
C ALA A 16 -3.78 -2.10 19.53
N THR A 17 -2.52 -2.26 19.09
CA THR A 17 -1.43 -2.72 19.99
C THR A 17 -1.21 -1.73 21.14
N ALA A 18 -0.54 -2.18 22.18
CA ALA A 18 -0.23 -1.34 23.33
C ALA A 18 0.60 -0.10 22.92
N GLU A 19 1.56 -0.29 22.03
CA GLU A 19 2.43 0.77 21.48
C GLU A 19 1.61 1.78 20.65
N THR A 20 0.65 1.30 19.87
CA THR A 20 -0.26 2.14 19.08
C THR A 20 -1.16 2.98 19.97
N LYS A 21 -1.74 2.37 21.01
CA LYS A 21 -2.52 3.09 22.02
C LYS A 21 -1.68 4.12 22.77
N ALA A 22 -0.44 3.76 23.13
CA ALA A 22 0.48 4.67 23.79
C ALA A 22 0.89 5.86 22.89
N LEU A 23 1.16 5.62 21.62
CA LEU A 23 1.43 6.71 20.66
C LEU A 23 0.21 7.62 20.50
N TYR A 24 -0.99 7.05 20.31
CA TYR A 24 -2.20 7.84 20.19
C TYR A 24 -2.42 8.72 21.43
N GLN A 25 -2.25 8.17 22.63
CA GLN A 25 -2.35 8.93 23.89
C GLN A 25 -1.28 10.01 24.00
N LYS A 26 -0.04 9.75 23.52
CA LYS A 26 1.02 10.77 23.46
C LYS A 26 0.61 11.95 22.58
N LEU A 27 -0.02 11.68 21.42
CA LEU A 27 -0.52 12.73 20.55
C LEU A 27 -1.65 13.54 21.22
N VAL A 28 -2.65 12.86 21.79
CA VAL A 28 -3.78 13.48 22.51
C VAL A 28 -3.29 14.38 23.65
N ASN A 29 -2.34 13.90 24.46
CA ASN A 29 -1.84 14.64 25.61
C ASN A 29 -1.11 15.94 25.25
N ASN A 30 -0.58 16.02 24.03
CA ASN A 30 0.15 17.20 23.52
C ASN A 30 -0.70 18.08 22.59
N TYR A 31 -1.82 17.58 22.07
CA TYR A 31 -2.65 18.31 21.14
C TYR A 31 -3.17 19.64 21.73
N GLY A 32 -3.05 20.71 20.96
CA GLY A 32 -3.38 22.08 21.39
C GLY A 32 -2.39 22.70 22.38
N LYS A 33 -1.36 21.96 22.82
CA LYS A 33 -0.30 22.44 23.74
C LYS A 33 1.06 22.52 23.07
N LYS A 34 1.35 21.60 22.15
CA LYS A 34 2.61 21.49 21.41
C LYS A 34 2.33 20.95 20.01
N ILE A 35 3.27 21.18 19.09
CA ILE A 35 3.28 20.65 17.72
C ILE A 35 4.46 19.67 17.60
N PHE A 36 4.23 18.47 17.11
CA PHE A 36 5.33 17.57 16.76
C PHE A 36 5.96 18.04 15.43
N SER A 37 7.27 18.24 15.43
CA SER A 37 8.02 18.48 14.18
C SER A 37 8.07 17.21 13.36
N ALA A 38 7.92 17.33 12.05
CA ALA A 38 7.96 16.19 11.17
C ALA A 38 8.74 16.50 9.89
N THR A 39 9.38 15.50 9.31
CA THR A 39 10.02 15.57 7.99
C THR A 39 9.68 14.33 7.18
N MET A 40 9.78 14.43 5.86
CA MET A 40 9.60 13.31 4.94
C MET A 40 10.95 12.76 4.53
N ALA A 41 11.07 11.44 4.44
CA ALA A 41 12.26 10.76 3.94
C ALA A 41 12.65 11.29 2.55
N ASN A 42 13.95 11.35 2.27
CA ASN A 42 14.43 11.54 0.91
C ASN A 42 14.24 10.22 0.16
N VAL A 43 13.52 10.24 -0.97
CA VAL A 43 13.22 9.02 -1.74
C VAL A 43 12.65 7.88 -0.87
N ALA A 44 11.54 8.14 -0.20
CA ALA A 44 10.62 7.18 0.38
C ALA A 44 11.08 6.33 1.60
N TRP A 45 12.32 5.83 1.70
CA TRP A 45 12.68 4.82 2.71
C TRP A 45 14.05 5.02 3.35
N ASN A 46 14.30 6.22 3.93
CA ASN A 46 15.54 6.55 4.64
C ASN A 46 15.34 7.66 5.67
N ASN A 47 16.43 8.04 6.39
CA ASN A 47 16.40 9.08 7.42
C ASN A 47 17.22 10.32 7.01
N GLU A 48 17.61 10.45 5.73
CA GLU A 48 18.56 11.49 5.29
C GLU A 48 18.09 12.92 5.55
N ASN A 49 16.79 13.21 5.32
CA ASN A 49 16.29 14.56 5.57
C ASN A 49 16.23 14.89 7.06
N ALA A 50 15.92 13.91 7.91
CA ALA A 50 15.99 14.09 9.36
C ALA A 50 17.42 14.33 9.84
N GLU A 51 18.42 13.66 9.25
CA GLU A 51 19.84 13.91 9.50
C GLU A 51 20.26 15.32 9.07
N LYS A 52 19.80 15.81 7.92
CA LYS A 52 20.06 17.20 7.48
C LYS A 52 19.49 18.22 8.47
N VAL A 53 18.28 18.01 8.97
CA VAL A 53 17.67 18.87 9.98
C VAL A 53 18.51 18.86 11.26
N TYR A 54 18.98 17.68 11.69
CA TYR A 54 19.86 17.57 12.85
C TYR A 54 21.20 18.32 12.65
N GLN A 55 21.85 18.13 11.51
CA GLN A 55 23.10 18.82 11.17
C GLN A 55 22.92 20.35 11.20
N LEU A 56 21.76 20.83 10.76
CA LEU A 56 21.45 22.26 10.71
C LEU A 56 21.11 22.87 12.09
N THR A 57 20.42 22.10 12.95
CA THR A 57 19.76 22.64 14.15
C THR A 57 20.23 22.03 15.46
N GLY A 58 20.95 20.91 15.42
CA GLY A 58 21.34 20.11 16.58
C GLY A 58 20.18 19.28 17.18
N LYS A 59 19.02 19.22 16.52
CA LYS A 59 17.83 18.49 16.98
C LYS A 59 17.23 17.67 15.85
N TYR A 60 16.77 16.47 16.16
CA TYR A 60 15.99 15.68 15.21
C TYR A 60 14.52 16.06 15.22
N PRO A 61 13.81 16.02 14.08
CA PRO A 61 12.36 16.06 14.08
C PRO A 61 11.77 14.92 14.93
N ALA A 62 10.59 15.12 15.48
CA ALA A 62 9.92 14.09 16.26
C ALA A 62 9.36 12.96 15.39
N ILE A 63 8.96 13.28 14.18
CA ILE A 63 8.33 12.34 13.21
C ILE A 63 9.19 12.28 11.96
N ASN A 64 9.41 11.06 11.44
CA ASN A 64 9.91 10.87 10.07
C ASN A 64 8.83 10.15 9.24
N GLY A 65 8.58 10.67 8.04
CA GLY A 65 7.63 10.14 7.08
C GLY A 65 8.31 9.23 6.08
N TYR A 66 7.63 8.15 5.72
CA TYR A 66 8.05 7.17 4.72
C TYR A 66 6.94 6.96 3.70
N ASP A 67 7.22 6.28 2.59
CA ASP A 67 6.23 6.04 1.55
C ASP A 67 6.42 4.69 0.88
N TYR A 68 5.34 3.96 0.66
CA TYR A 68 5.33 2.72 -0.12
C TYR A 68 5.18 2.97 -1.64
N ILE A 69 5.52 4.16 -2.13
CA ILE A 69 5.42 4.54 -3.55
C ILE A 69 6.12 3.56 -4.51
N HIS A 70 7.19 2.91 -4.05
CA HIS A 70 7.97 1.97 -4.85
C HIS A 70 7.58 0.50 -4.64
N LEU A 71 6.39 0.21 -4.06
CA LEU A 71 5.97 -1.17 -3.76
C LEU A 71 6.06 -2.11 -4.97
N GLN A 72 5.75 -1.61 -6.17
CA GLN A 72 5.78 -2.41 -7.41
C GLN A 72 7.18 -2.76 -7.90
N SER A 73 8.18 -2.00 -7.50
CA SER A 73 9.60 -2.20 -7.88
C SER A 73 10.51 -2.55 -6.71
N SER A 74 9.95 -2.69 -5.51
CA SER A 74 10.70 -3.11 -4.32
C SER A 74 11.17 -4.56 -4.47
N THR A 75 12.46 -4.78 -4.25
CA THR A 75 13.06 -6.11 -4.25
C THR A 75 14.05 -6.24 -3.10
N SER A 76 14.14 -7.42 -2.51
CA SER A 76 15.11 -7.68 -1.43
C SER A 76 16.54 -7.41 -1.89
N GLY A 77 17.25 -6.56 -1.13
CA GLY A 77 18.60 -6.12 -1.48
C GLY A 77 18.68 -5.14 -2.66
N GLY A 78 17.56 -4.68 -3.20
CA GLY A 78 17.47 -3.71 -4.28
C GLY A 78 17.65 -2.27 -3.84
N TRP A 79 17.50 -1.35 -4.78
CA TRP A 79 17.58 0.09 -4.53
C TRP A 79 16.56 0.57 -3.48
N ILE A 80 15.34 0.08 -3.53
CA ILE A 80 14.34 0.18 -2.45
C ILE A 80 13.96 -1.23 -2.03
N ASP A 81 14.15 -1.51 -0.76
CA ASP A 81 13.84 -2.79 -0.13
C ASP A 81 12.98 -2.58 1.10
N TYR A 82 11.67 -2.70 0.95
CA TYR A 82 10.73 -2.56 2.06
C TYR A 82 10.77 -3.75 3.04
N SER A 83 11.37 -4.89 2.66
CA SER A 83 11.65 -5.98 3.59
C SER A 83 12.75 -5.65 4.59
N ASN A 84 13.59 -4.67 4.28
CA ASN A 84 14.58 -4.09 5.19
C ASN A 84 13.95 -2.94 5.97
N ILE A 85 13.43 -3.20 7.15
CA ILE A 85 12.82 -2.17 8.02
C ILE A 85 13.82 -1.36 8.83
N SER A 86 15.14 -1.57 8.68
CA SER A 86 16.18 -0.92 9.48
C SER A 86 16.07 0.61 9.53
N PRO A 87 15.77 1.35 8.45
CA PRO A 87 15.61 2.80 8.53
C PRO A 87 14.49 3.22 9.47
N VAL A 88 13.34 2.53 9.40
CA VAL A 88 12.16 2.82 10.23
C VAL A 88 12.40 2.38 11.67
N GLN A 89 12.97 1.19 11.86
CA GLN A 89 13.25 0.62 13.17
C GLN A 89 14.30 1.44 13.94
N SER A 90 15.39 1.87 13.28
CA SER A 90 16.40 2.72 13.92
C SER A 90 15.83 4.07 14.34
N TRP A 91 14.94 4.65 13.51
CA TRP A 91 14.24 5.87 13.85
C TRP A 91 13.35 5.69 15.08
N HIS A 92 12.52 4.66 15.09
CA HIS A 92 11.62 4.34 16.20
C HIS A 92 12.37 4.04 17.49
N ASN A 93 13.41 3.22 17.43
CA ASN A 93 14.21 2.81 18.59
C ASN A 93 14.94 4.01 19.26
N ALA A 94 15.21 5.06 18.48
CA ALA A 94 15.77 6.31 18.99
C ALA A 94 14.69 7.27 19.57
N GLY A 95 13.43 6.82 19.70
CA GLY A 95 12.32 7.58 20.26
C GLY A 95 11.50 8.37 19.23
N GLY A 96 11.80 8.22 17.95
CA GLY A 96 11.08 8.86 16.86
C GLY A 96 9.72 8.24 16.58
N ILE A 97 8.79 9.03 16.07
CA ILE A 97 7.48 8.60 15.61
C ILE A 97 7.55 8.34 14.10
N VAL A 98 6.81 7.33 13.64
CA VAL A 98 6.76 6.88 12.25
C VAL A 98 5.43 7.29 11.64
N THR A 99 5.46 7.98 10.49
CA THR A 99 4.30 8.13 9.61
C THR A 99 4.61 7.53 8.25
N ILE A 100 3.63 6.87 7.65
CA ILE A 100 3.80 6.23 6.34
C ILE A 100 2.62 6.59 5.44
N SER A 101 2.95 7.08 4.25
CA SER A 101 2.02 7.30 3.14
C SER A 101 2.11 6.14 2.15
N TRP A 102 1.15 6.07 1.26
CA TRP A 102 1.20 5.16 0.12
C TRP A 102 0.74 5.87 -1.14
N HIS A 103 1.69 6.40 -1.91
CA HIS A 103 1.44 6.79 -3.29
C HIS A 103 1.25 5.53 -4.12
N TRP A 104 0.05 5.03 -4.12
CA TRP A 104 -0.29 3.71 -4.64
C TRP A 104 -0.26 3.67 -6.16
N ASN A 105 0.85 3.19 -6.69
CA ASN A 105 1.04 2.95 -8.11
C ASN A 105 0.22 1.75 -8.57
N VAL A 106 -0.56 1.94 -9.63
CA VAL A 106 -1.38 0.91 -10.27
C VAL A 106 -1.03 0.78 -11.75
N PRO A 107 -1.36 -0.34 -12.42
CA PRO A 107 -1.14 -0.47 -13.86
C PRO A 107 -1.90 0.62 -14.62
N THR A 108 -1.22 1.28 -15.56
CA THR A 108 -1.84 2.32 -16.40
C THR A 108 -2.88 1.79 -17.39
N SER A 109 -2.84 0.50 -17.68
CA SER A 109 -3.82 -0.23 -18.51
C SER A 109 -4.00 -1.65 -17.98
N ASN A 110 -5.05 -2.33 -18.43
CA ASN A 110 -5.36 -3.68 -17.97
C ASN A 110 -4.19 -4.65 -18.23
N PRO A 111 -3.46 -5.10 -17.20
CA PRO A 111 -2.31 -5.98 -17.36
C PRO A 111 -2.67 -7.39 -17.85
N TYR A 112 -3.94 -7.76 -17.72
CA TYR A 112 -4.42 -9.10 -18.07
C TYR A 112 -4.81 -9.26 -19.54
N THR A 113 -4.88 -8.16 -20.31
CA THR A 113 -5.15 -8.18 -21.77
C THR A 113 -3.89 -8.26 -22.61
N SER A 114 -2.73 -7.95 -22.04
CA SER A 114 -1.42 -7.94 -22.72
C SER A 114 -0.54 -9.11 -22.28
N SER A 115 -1.14 -10.27 -22.00
CA SER A 115 -0.38 -11.44 -21.56
C SER A 115 0.48 -11.97 -22.73
N VAL A 116 1.80 -12.01 -22.48
CA VAL A 116 2.74 -12.69 -23.36
C VAL A 116 2.91 -14.10 -22.83
N PRO A 117 2.51 -15.15 -23.57
CA PRO A 117 2.76 -16.52 -23.15
C PRO A 117 4.26 -16.78 -23.04
N VAL A 118 4.72 -17.19 -21.87
CA VAL A 118 6.10 -17.61 -21.64
C VAL A 118 6.12 -19.13 -21.50
N VAL A 119 7.04 -19.76 -22.21
CA VAL A 119 7.17 -21.21 -22.22
C VAL A 119 7.76 -21.68 -20.88
N LEU A 120 6.98 -22.44 -20.12
CA LEU A 120 7.43 -23.19 -18.94
C LEU A 120 8.01 -24.55 -19.34
N TYR A 121 7.41 -25.19 -20.35
CA TYR A 121 7.90 -26.42 -20.94
C TYR A 121 7.76 -26.37 -22.46
N GLY A 122 8.85 -26.49 -23.15
CA GLY A 122 8.96 -26.58 -24.60
C GLY A 122 9.89 -27.72 -25.01
N GLY A 123 9.99 -28.74 -24.16
CA GLY A 123 10.78 -29.93 -24.42
C GLY A 123 10.08 -30.91 -25.38
N PRO A 124 10.63 -32.12 -25.51
CA PRO A 124 10.00 -33.17 -26.30
C PRO A 124 8.57 -33.50 -25.83
N ASP A 125 7.69 -33.90 -26.74
CA ASP A 125 6.35 -34.31 -26.38
C ASP A 125 6.39 -35.38 -25.28
N LYS A 126 5.58 -35.19 -24.25
CA LYS A 126 5.57 -36.05 -23.07
C LYS A 126 4.27 -36.84 -23.00
N VAL A 127 4.36 -38.14 -23.24
CA VAL A 127 3.21 -39.05 -23.13
C VAL A 127 2.80 -39.18 -21.65
N MET A 128 1.51 -39.09 -21.41
CA MET A 128 0.85 -39.41 -20.15
C MET A 128 0.14 -40.75 -20.31
N PRO A 129 0.80 -41.88 -19.98
CA PRO A 129 0.25 -43.19 -20.23
C PRO A 129 -0.88 -43.55 -19.27
N SER A 130 -1.63 -44.59 -19.61
CA SER A 130 -2.82 -45.00 -18.83
C SER A 130 -2.53 -45.46 -17.41
N ASP A 131 -1.27 -45.76 -17.08
CA ASP A 131 -0.81 -46.16 -15.74
C ASP A 131 -0.41 -44.95 -14.83
N TRP A 132 -0.63 -43.71 -15.28
CA TRP A 132 -0.30 -42.49 -14.57
C TRP A 132 1.21 -42.23 -14.32
N SER A 133 2.09 -42.97 -14.97
CA SER A 133 3.55 -42.83 -14.75
C SER A 133 4.14 -41.58 -15.40
N GLY A 134 3.42 -40.93 -16.33
CA GLY A 134 3.88 -39.71 -17.03
C GLY A 134 3.72 -38.46 -16.20
N ASN A 135 4.78 -37.64 -16.13
CA ASN A 135 4.71 -36.31 -15.50
C ASN A 135 5.77 -35.35 -16.06
N ILE A 136 5.53 -34.06 -15.86
CA ILE A 136 6.50 -32.97 -16.11
C ILE A 136 6.64 -32.18 -14.82
N GLN A 137 7.83 -32.16 -14.24
CA GLN A 137 8.13 -31.43 -13.02
C GLN A 137 8.71 -30.04 -13.37
N LEU A 138 7.97 -28.99 -13.06
CA LEU A 138 8.32 -27.59 -13.28
C LEU A 138 8.68 -26.95 -11.92
N THR A 139 9.66 -27.53 -11.23
CA THR A 139 10.08 -27.18 -9.86
C THR A 139 11.46 -26.51 -9.82
N THR A 140 12.10 -26.32 -10.98
CA THR A 140 13.41 -25.64 -11.08
C THR A 140 13.29 -24.15 -10.77
N GLN A 141 14.39 -23.52 -10.38
CA GLN A 141 14.44 -22.07 -10.12
C GLN A 141 13.99 -21.29 -11.37
N ALA A 142 14.42 -21.70 -12.58
CA ALA A 142 14.02 -21.04 -13.81
C ALA A 142 12.48 -21.07 -14.03
N ALA A 143 11.81 -22.19 -13.72
CA ALA A 143 10.34 -22.26 -13.78
C ALA A 143 9.69 -21.34 -12.74
N LYS A 144 10.23 -21.29 -11.53
CA LYS A 144 9.75 -20.39 -10.46
C LYS A 144 9.93 -18.91 -10.84
N ASP A 145 11.05 -18.54 -11.48
CA ASP A 145 11.31 -17.17 -11.94
C ASP A 145 10.31 -16.73 -13.04
N ILE A 146 9.86 -17.65 -13.87
CA ILE A 146 8.80 -17.41 -14.84
C ILE A 146 7.46 -17.21 -14.11
N LEU A 147 7.12 -18.11 -13.18
CA LEU A 147 5.90 -18.02 -12.38
C LEU A 147 5.85 -16.75 -11.51
N ALA A 148 7.00 -16.25 -11.07
CA ALA A 148 7.11 -15.00 -10.34
C ALA A 148 6.63 -13.78 -11.15
N LYS A 149 6.72 -13.86 -12.48
CA LYS A 149 6.25 -12.80 -13.40
C LYS A 149 4.76 -12.89 -13.73
N ALA A 150 4.09 -14.00 -13.42
CA ALA A 150 2.66 -14.14 -13.58
C ALA A 150 1.94 -13.31 -12.51
N SER A 151 0.71 -12.91 -12.77
CA SER A 151 -0.16 -12.20 -11.82
C SER A 151 -1.48 -12.95 -11.64
N ILE A 152 -2.22 -12.60 -10.61
CA ILE A 152 -3.57 -13.15 -10.39
C ILE A 152 -4.41 -12.90 -11.63
N GLY A 153 -5.13 -13.94 -12.09
CA GLY A 153 -5.89 -13.92 -13.33
C GLY A 153 -5.11 -14.37 -14.58
N SER A 154 -3.77 -14.51 -14.49
CA SER A 154 -2.98 -15.18 -15.53
C SER A 154 -3.44 -16.61 -15.73
N LYS A 155 -3.13 -17.18 -16.91
CA LYS A 155 -3.48 -18.58 -17.22
C LYS A 155 -2.25 -19.44 -17.36
N LEU A 156 -2.25 -20.56 -16.67
CA LEU A 156 -1.39 -21.70 -16.99
C LEU A 156 -2.10 -22.50 -18.10
N VAL A 157 -1.47 -22.64 -19.25
CA VAL A 157 -2.02 -23.35 -20.41
C VAL A 157 -1.16 -24.58 -20.70
N VAL A 158 -1.79 -25.75 -20.73
CA VAL A 158 -1.16 -27.01 -21.12
C VAL A 158 -1.70 -27.41 -22.50
N LYS A 159 -0.80 -27.42 -23.48
CA LYS A 159 -1.10 -27.89 -24.85
C LYS A 159 -0.98 -29.40 -24.90
N ILE A 160 -1.94 -30.06 -25.54
CA ILE A 160 -2.03 -31.51 -25.55
C ILE A 160 -2.39 -32.04 -26.93
N SER A 161 -2.03 -33.30 -27.18
CA SER A 161 -2.42 -34.11 -28.36
C SER A 161 -2.79 -35.53 -27.94
N ASP A 162 -3.21 -36.35 -28.88
CA ASP A 162 -3.48 -37.78 -28.73
C ASP A 162 -4.40 -38.10 -27.54
N VAL A 163 -5.40 -37.25 -27.32
CA VAL A 163 -6.35 -37.38 -26.21
C VAL A 163 -7.28 -38.57 -26.47
N LYS A 164 -7.20 -39.60 -25.61
CA LYS A 164 -8.05 -40.79 -25.70
C LYS A 164 -9.35 -40.59 -24.90
N ALA A 165 -10.32 -41.46 -25.16
CA ALA A 165 -11.56 -41.45 -24.39
C ALA A 165 -11.28 -41.71 -22.90
N GLY A 166 -11.82 -40.87 -22.03
CA GLY A 166 -11.63 -40.94 -20.58
C GLY A 166 -10.33 -40.32 -20.05
N ALA A 167 -9.54 -39.65 -20.89
CA ALA A 167 -8.32 -38.98 -20.48
C ALA A 167 -8.57 -37.97 -19.33
N GLN A 168 -7.66 -37.94 -18.37
CA GLN A 168 -7.72 -37.04 -17.23
C GLN A 168 -6.40 -36.29 -17.06
N GLY A 169 -6.52 -34.99 -16.74
CA GLY A 169 -5.40 -34.12 -16.39
C GLY A 169 -5.21 -33.99 -14.88
N SER A 170 -4.02 -33.57 -14.49
CA SER A 170 -3.67 -33.31 -13.11
C SER A 170 -2.64 -32.18 -13.04
N ILE A 171 -2.88 -31.21 -12.19
CA ILE A 171 -1.92 -30.15 -11.85
C ILE A 171 -1.68 -30.21 -10.33
N LYS A 172 -0.46 -30.58 -9.95
CA LYS A 172 -0.07 -30.84 -8.57
C LYS A 172 1.04 -29.89 -8.09
N ASN A 173 1.12 -29.73 -6.79
CA ASN A 173 2.25 -29.07 -6.15
C ASN A 173 3.47 -30.01 -6.05
N SER A 174 4.58 -29.48 -5.53
CA SER A 174 5.82 -30.23 -5.36
C SER A 174 5.72 -31.43 -4.40
N SER A 175 4.67 -31.46 -3.58
CA SER A 175 4.36 -32.58 -2.66
C SER A 175 3.37 -33.59 -3.27
N TRP A 176 3.08 -33.49 -4.58
CA TRP A 176 2.17 -34.37 -5.33
C TRP A 176 0.69 -34.25 -4.93
N ALA A 177 0.31 -33.22 -4.19
CA ALA A 177 -1.08 -32.90 -3.91
C ALA A 177 -1.67 -32.02 -5.04
N GLY A 178 -2.93 -32.27 -5.42
CA GLY A 178 -3.63 -31.40 -6.38
C GLY A 178 -3.80 -29.99 -5.87
N PHE A 179 -3.64 -28.99 -6.74
CA PHE A 179 -4.01 -27.62 -6.38
C PHE A 179 -5.52 -27.51 -6.19
N VAL A 180 -5.92 -26.72 -5.21
CA VAL A 180 -7.31 -26.30 -5.01
C VAL A 180 -7.36 -24.79 -5.18
N ASP A 181 -8.17 -24.31 -6.13
CA ASP A 181 -8.32 -22.88 -6.36
C ASP A 181 -9.27 -22.22 -5.34
N GLU A 182 -9.33 -20.89 -5.35
CA GLU A 182 -10.18 -20.11 -4.42
C GLU A 182 -11.68 -20.43 -4.53
N ASN A 183 -12.11 -21.03 -5.65
CA ASN A 183 -13.49 -21.47 -5.86
C ASN A 183 -13.72 -22.90 -5.36
N GLY A 184 -12.71 -23.55 -4.79
CA GLY A 184 -12.77 -24.91 -4.29
C GLY A 184 -12.64 -26.00 -5.37
N LYS A 185 -12.27 -25.62 -6.61
CA LYS A 185 -12.02 -26.59 -7.68
C LYS A 185 -10.68 -27.30 -7.43
N ASN A 186 -10.74 -28.61 -7.32
CA ASN A 186 -9.54 -29.45 -7.29
C ASN A 186 -9.03 -29.68 -8.71
N TRP A 187 -7.76 -29.40 -8.95
CA TRP A 187 -7.06 -29.56 -10.21
C TRP A 187 -6.33 -30.92 -10.33
N ASP A 188 -6.74 -31.90 -9.52
CA ASP A 188 -6.35 -33.30 -9.68
C ASP A 188 -7.49 -34.10 -10.24
N TYR A 189 -7.19 -35.03 -11.20
CA TYR A 189 -8.15 -35.95 -11.81
C TYR A 189 -9.33 -35.29 -12.55
N PHE A 190 -9.13 -34.18 -13.23
CA PHE A 190 -10.18 -33.54 -14.02
C PHE A 190 -10.22 -34.06 -15.46
N SER A 191 -11.41 -34.17 -16.03
CA SER A 191 -11.60 -34.62 -17.45
C SER A 191 -11.05 -33.57 -18.40
N ILE A 192 -10.35 -34.03 -19.45
CA ILE A 192 -9.79 -33.19 -20.51
C ILE A 192 -10.34 -33.59 -21.88
N SER A 193 -10.38 -32.60 -22.77
CA SER A 193 -10.77 -32.76 -24.16
C SER A 193 -10.15 -31.66 -25.02
N GLY A 194 -10.15 -31.84 -26.33
CA GLY A 194 -9.59 -30.87 -27.26
C GLY A 194 -8.06 -30.92 -27.31
N ASN A 195 -7.43 -29.76 -27.57
CA ASN A 195 -5.98 -29.62 -27.79
C ASN A 195 -5.25 -28.84 -26.70
N SER A 196 -5.95 -28.42 -25.66
CA SER A 196 -5.39 -27.75 -24.49
C SER A 196 -6.37 -27.71 -23.32
N TYR A 197 -5.83 -27.55 -22.12
CA TYR A 197 -6.61 -27.14 -20.96
C TYR A 197 -5.88 -25.98 -20.22
N SER A 198 -6.62 -25.22 -19.46
CA SER A 198 -6.03 -24.07 -18.74
C SER A 198 -6.57 -23.93 -17.33
N MET A 199 -5.68 -23.46 -16.44
CA MET A 199 -5.99 -23.08 -15.08
C MET A 199 -5.79 -21.58 -14.94
N THR A 200 -6.81 -20.86 -14.46
CA THR A 200 -6.65 -19.47 -14.06
C THR A 200 -5.97 -19.41 -12.70
N LEU A 201 -4.88 -18.65 -12.61
CA LEU A 201 -4.07 -18.55 -11.39
C LEU A 201 -4.71 -17.53 -10.46
N ASP A 202 -5.11 -17.95 -9.28
CA ASP A 202 -5.56 -17.12 -8.18
C ASP A 202 -4.43 -16.87 -7.17
N GLN A 203 -4.72 -16.15 -6.10
CA GLN A 203 -3.70 -15.80 -5.09
C GLN A 203 -3.11 -17.05 -4.44
N THR A 204 -3.94 -18.01 -4.06
CA THR A 204 -3.53 -19.24 -3.35
C THR A 204 -2.62 -20.10 -4.21
N THR A 205 -3.09 -20.45 -5.40
CA THR A 205 -2.36 -21.31 -6.33
C THR A 205 -1.08 -20.66 -6.83
N LEU A 206 -1.11 -19.35 -7.12
CA LEU A 206 0.07 -18.63 -7.61
C LEU A 206 1.14 -18.47 -6.52
N THR A 207 0.77 -18.23 -5.27
CA THR A 207 1.71 -18.15 -4.15
C THR A 207 2.47 -19.46 -3.99
N GLU A 208 1.76 -20.58 -4.01
CA GLU A 208 2.39 -21.89 -3.87
C GLU A 208 3.24 -22.25 -5.08
N MET A 209 2.77 -21.97 -6.32
CA MET A 209 3.54 -22.23 -7.54
C MET A 209 4.84 -21.41 -7.61
N ARG A 210 4.82 -20.18 -7.15
CA ARG A 210 6.03 -19.32 -7.06
C ARG A 210 7.05 -19.87 -6.08
N ALA A 211 6.60 -20.35 -4.94
CA ALA A 211 7.47 -20.90 -3.91
C ALA A 211 8.05 -22.26 -4.31
N ASN A 212 7.22 -23.16 -4.83
CA ASN A 212 7.51 -24.59 -4.93
C ASN A 212 7.51 -25.14 -6.37
N GLY A 213 7.01 -24.38 -7.35
CA GLY A 213 6.77 -24.87 -8.71
C GLY A 213 5.50 -25.71 -8.79
N LEU A 214 5.37 -26.48 -9.87
CA LEU A 214 4.22 -27.33 -10.12
C LEU A 214 4.61 -28.61 -10.87
N ILE A 215 3.71 -29.58 -10.88
CA ILE A 215 3.83 -30.85 -11.62
C ILE A 215 2.60 -31.00 -12.51
N ILE A 216 2.82 -31.24 -13.80
CA ILE A 216 1.78 -31.61 -14.75
C ILE A 216 1.78 -33.14 -14.87
N GLY A 217 0.62 -33.76 -14.66
CA GLY A 217 0.42 -35.19 -14.76
C GLY A 217 -0.93 -35.53 -15.40
N GLY A 218 -1.24 -36.81 -15.41
CA GLY A 218 -2.50 -37.29 -15.94
C GLY A 218 -2.33 -38.61 -16.70
N HIS A 219 -3.35 -39.01 -17.48
CA HIS A 219 -3.28 -40.20 -18.27
C HIS A 219 -4.04 -40.10 -19.61
N ASP A 220 -3.61 -40.91 -20.58
CA ASP A 220 -4.24 -41.08 -21.88
C ASP A 220 -4.23 -39.85 -22.80
N TYR A 221 -3.17 -39.08 -22.72
CA TYR A 221 -2.88 -37.96 -23.62
C TYR A 221 -1.37 -37.66 -23.70
N THR A 222 -1.00 -36.75 -24.60
CA THR A 222 0.39 -36.29 -24.76
C THR A 222 0.45 -34.79 -24.47
N VAL A 223 1.37 -34.35 -23.63
CA VAL A 223 1.65 -32.93 -23.44
C VAL A 223 2.67 -32.46 -24.48
N THR A 224 2.31 -31.45 -25.26
CA THR A 224 3.16 -30.87 -26.31
C THR A 224 3.77 -29.51 -25.89
N GLY A 225 3.33 -28.96 -24.78
CA GLY A 225 3.90 -27.72 -24.23
C GLY A 225 3.14 -27.20 -23.01
N VAL A 226 3.82 -26.44 -22.19
CA VAL A 226 3.21 -25.72 -21.08
C VAL A 226 3.65 -24.25 -21.15
N THR A 227 2.69 -23.36 -21.12
CA THR A 227 2.95 -21.91 -21.09
C THR A 227 2.25 -21.28 -19.90
N VAL A 228 2.83 -20.22 -19.36
CA VAL A 228 2.16 -19.32 -18.45
C VAL A 228 2.04 -17.96 -19.11
N GLU A 229 0.85 -17.37 -19.03
CA GLU A 229 0.68 -15.98 -19.40
C GLU A 229 1.36 -15.11 -18.34
N THR A 230 2.28 -14.25 -18.77
CA THR A 230 2.91 -13.26 -17.88
C THR A 230 2.40 -11.89 -18.28
N THR A 231 2.35 -10.99 -17.33
CA THR A 231 2.12 -9.59 -17.67
C THR A 231 3.26 -9.10 -18.56
N GLY A 232 2.92 -8.47 -19.68
CA GLY A 232 3.88 -7.69 -20.47
C GLY A 232 4.52 -6.58 -19.61
N SER A 233 5.41 -5.77 -20.18
CA SER A 233 5.98 -4.60 -19.50
C SER A 233 4.84 -3.63 -19.12
N VAL A 234 4.35 -3.75 -17.90
CA VAL A 234 3.27 -2.93 -17.37
C VAL A 234 3.86 -1.63 -16.86
N LYS A 235 3.35 -0.51 -17.33
CA LYS A 235 3.65 0.78 -16.74
C LYS A 235 2.77 0.99 -15.51
N TYR A 236 3.34 1.56 -14.47
CA TYR A 236 2.65 1.88 -13.23
C TYR A 236 2.67 3.38 -13.00
N ASP A 237 1.56 3.94 -12.57
CA ASP A 237 1.45 5.35 -12.18
C ASP A 237 0.36 5.50 -11.11
N PHE A 238 0.49 6.48 -10.24
CA PHE A 238 -0.53 6.82 -9.24
C PHE A 238 -1.45 7.97 -9.69
N LYS A 239 -1.08 8.69 -10.78
CA LYS A 239 -1.86 9.85 -11.27
C LYS A 239 -3.04 9.40 -12.13
N ALA A 240 -4.22 9.93 -11.82
CA ALA A 240 -5.47 9.63 -12.53
C ALA A 240 -5.39 9.81 -14.05
N ALA A 241 -4.79 10.91 -14.50
CA ALA A 241 -4.70 11.26 -15.93
C ALA A 241 -3.89 10.26 -16.78
N LYS A 242 -3.18 9.32 -16.15
CA LYS A 242 -2.34 8.32 -16.83
C LYS A 242 -2.89 6.91 -16.74
N ASN A 243 -4.00 6.72 -16.07
CA ASN A 243 -4.54 5.42 -15.73
C ASN A 243 -5.89 5.14 -16.38
N GLU A 244 -6.06 3.96 -16.97
CA GLU A 244 -7.36 3.33 -17.22
C GLU A 244 -7.93 2.70 -15.94
N PHE A 245 -7.12 2.62 -14.89
CA PHE A 245 -7.50 2.13 -13.57
C PHE A 245 -8.33 3.20 -12.86
N THR A 246 -9.63 2.96 -12.71
CA THR A 246 -10.52 3.91 -12.04
C THR A 246 -10.86 3.44 -10.63
N LEU A 247 -11.19 4.39 -9.77
CA LEU A 247 -11.66 4.10 -8.41
C LEU A 247 -12.94 3.26 -8.43
N ASP A 248 -13.90 3.60 -9.30
CA ASP A 248 -15.18 2.89 -9.38
C ASP A 248 -14.97 1.42 -9.79
N ASP A 249 -14.06 1.15 -10.74
CA ASP A 249 -13.70 -0.21 -11.12
C ASP A 249 -12.97 -0.95 -10.01
N ALA A 250 -12.08 -0.27 -9.29
CA ALA A 250 -11.32 -0.87 -8.18
C ALA A 250 -12.24 -1.42 -7.07
N VAL A 251 -13.40 -0.79 -6.84
CA VAL A 251 -14.38 -1.21 -5.82
C VAL A 251 -15.54 -2.01 -6.40
N THR A 252 -15.52 -2.35 -7.69
CA THR A 252 -16.54 -3.15 -8.37
C THR A 252 -16.02 -4.58 -8.58
N ASP A 253 -16.67 -5.55 -7.96
CA ASP A 253 -16.27 -6.95 -8.05
C ASP A 253 -16.27 -7.46 -9.49
N GLY A 254 -15.29 -8.32 -9.81
CA GLY A 254 -15.12 -8.91 -11.12
C GLY A 254 -14.36 -8.08 -12.15
N THR A 255 -14.11 -6.80 -11.90
CA THR A 255 -13.26 -5.98 -12.77
C THR A 255 -11.78 -6.36 -12.62
N TRP A 256 -10.98 -6.03 -13.63
CA TRP A 256 -9.53 -6.23 -13.54
C TRP A 256 -8.90 -5.33 -12.48
N ALA A 257 -9.41 -4.10 -12.32
CA ALA A 257 -8.93 -3.16 -11.33
C ALA A 257 -9.20 -3.66 -9.90
N ASN A 258 -10.37 -4.26 -9.64
CA ASN A 258 -10.69 -4.87 -8.35
C ASN A 258 -9.75 -6.03 -8.01
N ARG A 259 -9.48 -6.92 -8.98
CA ARG A 259 -8.53 -8.01 -8.77
C ARG A 259 -7.13 -7.49 -8.45
N PHE A 260 -6.66 -6.47 -9.20
CA PHE A 260 -5.36 -5.87 -8.96
C PHE A 260 -5.29 -5.19 -7.58
N MET A 261 -6.30 -4.40 -7.22
CA MET A 261 -6.41 -3.73 -5.92
C MET A 261 -6.30 -4.74 -4.76
N LYS A 262 -7.05 -5.83 -4.82
CA LYS A 262 -6.99 -6.89 -3.80
C LYS A 262 -5.61 -7.55 -3.73
N SER A 263 -4.97 -7.78 -4.87
CA SER A 263 -3.61 -8.34 -4.94
C SER A 263 -2.57 -7.42 -4.30
N ASP A 264 -2.68 -6.12 -4.50
CA ASP A 264 -1.75 -5.15 -3.91
C ASP A 264 -1.95 -4.99 -2.40
N LEU A 265 -3.20 -5.05 -1.93
CA LEU A 265 -3.46 -5.08 -0.49
C LEU A 265 -2.86 -6.33 0.17
N GLU A 266 -2.91 -7.49 -0.48
CA GLU A 266 -2.21 -8.69 0.00
C GLU A 266 -0.68 -8.50 -0.02
N LYS A 267 -0.16 -7.86 -1.05
CA LYS A 267 1.29 -7.62 -1.22
C LYS A 267 1.88 -6.73 -0.14
N ILE A 268 1.16 -5.73 0.36
CA ILE A 268 1.65 -4.80 1.38
C ILE A 268 1.58 -5.39 2.80
N VAL A 269 0.69 -6.37 3.05
CA VAL A 269 0.45 -6.97 4.37
C VAL A 269 1.74 -7.42 5.06
N PRO A 270 2.66 -8.21 4.45
CA PRO A 270 3.88 -8.65 5.12
C PRO A 270 4.76 -7.50 5.61
N TYR A 271 4.83 -6.40 4.88
CA TYR A 271 5.63 -5.23 5.28
C TYR A 271 5.03 -4.51 6.49
N LEU A 272 3.69 -4.37 6.54
CA LEU A 272 3.01 -3.80 7.71
C LEU A 272 3.12 -4.74 8.93
N GLN A 273 3.02 -6.06 8.72
CA GLN A 273 3.21 -7.05 9.78
C GLN A 273 4.63 -7.05 10.35
N GLN A 274 5.67 -6.84 9.52
CA GLN A 274 7.05 -6.71 10.01
C GLN A 274 7.21 -5.51 10.95
N LEU A 275 6.59 -4.37 10.63
CA LEU A 275 6.59 -3.20 11.52
C LEU A 275 5.87 -3.51 12.83
N GLN A 276 4.72 -4.20 12.77
CA GLN A 276 4.00 -4.61 13.98
C GLN A 276 4.82 -5.59 14.85
N GLN A 277 5.47 -6.57 14.23
CA GLN A 277 6.34 -7.52 14.96
C GLN A 277 7.53 -6.82 15.62
N ALA A 278 7.98 -5.71 15.06
CA ALA A 278 9.00 -4.84 15.64
C ALA A 278 8.45 -3.85 16.68
N ASN A 279 7.17 -3.94 17.05
CA ASN A 279 6.46 -3.05 17.97
C ASN A 279 6.45 -1.58 17.52
N ILE A 280 6.43 -1.33 16.22
CA ILE A 280 6.43 0.01 15.62
C ILE A 280 5.00 0.43 15.31
N PRO A 281 4.41 1.38 16.06
CA PRO A 281 3.15 2.01 15.70
C PRO A 281 3.34 2.99 14.55
N VAL A 282 2.38 3.05 13.62
CA VAL A 282 2.46 3.83 12.40
C VAL A 282 1.29 4.80 12.30
N LEU A 283 1.57 6.07 12.08
CA LEU A 283 0.60 7.03 11.57
C LEU A 283 0.38 6.71 10.09
N TRP A 284 -0.67 5.94 9.77
CA TRP A 284 -0.94 5.43 8.44
C TRP A 284 -1.79 6.41 7.65
N ARG A 285 -1.24 6.96 6.58
CA ARG A 285 -1.87 7.98 5.75
C ARG A 285 -2.02 7.49 4.30
N PRO A 286 -2.94 6.57 4.03
CA PRO A 286 -3.23 6.10 2.69
C PRO A 286 -4.19 7.06 1.97
N LEU A 287 -4.30 6.92 0.64
CA LEU A 287 -5.38 7.49 -0.18
C LEU A 287 -5.61 9.00 0.05
N HIS A 288 -4.54 9.74 0.31
CA HIS A 288 -4.59 11.16 0.63
C HIS A 288 -5.07 12.00 -0.56
N GLU A 289 -5.56 13.21 -0.29
CA GLU A 289 -5.95 14.22 -1.30
C GLU A 289 -6.96 13.72 -2.35
N ALA A 290 -7.84 12.78 -1.98
CA ALA A 290 -8.71 12.10 -2.94
C ALA A 290 -9.66 13.05 -3.68
N ALA A 291 -10.25 14.02 -2.97
CA ALA A 291 -11.19 14.98 -3.57
C ALA A 291 -10.54 15.93 -4.57
N GLY A 292 -9.20 16.04 -4.59
CA GLY A 292 -8.41 16.75 -5.60
C GLY A 292 -8.43 16.08 -6.97
N LYS A 293 -8.73 14.77 -7.03
CA LYS A 293 -8.90 13.96 -8.26
C LYS A 293 -7.67 13.83 -9.16
N TRP A 294 -6.50 14.19 -8.69
CA TRP A 294 -5.25 13.99 -9.44
C TRP A 294 -4.63 12.60 -9.27
N PHE A 295 -5.05 11.87 -8.25
CA PHE A 295 -4.68 10.48 -8.01
C PHE A 295 -5.79 9.51 -8.47
N TRP A 296 -5.45 8.25 -8.81
CA TRP A 296 -6.45 7.30 -9.28
C TRP A 296 -7.54 7.01 -8.23
N TRP A 297 -7.20 7.03 -6.93
CA TRP A 297 -8.17 6.86 -5.83
C TRP A 297 -9.10 8.06 -5.62
N GLY A 298 -8.89 9.14 -6.38
CA GLY A 298 -9.80 10.28 -6.50
C GLY A 298 -10.57 10.29 -7.83
N ASN A 299 -10.22 9.39 -8.78
CA ASN A 299 -10.84 9.31 -10.09
C ASN A 299 -12.09 8.42 -10.08
N GLY A 300 -13.14 8.90 -9.44
CA GLY A 300 -14.41 8.22 -9.27
C GLY A 300 -15.34 9.00 -8.36
N SER A 301 -16.30 8.31 -7.75
CA SER A 301 -17.25 8.90 -6.83
C SER A 301 -16.73 8.93 -5.38
N ALA A 302 -17.24 9.88 -4.58
CA ALA A 302 -16.96 9.91 -3.14
C ALA A 302 -17.42 8.62 -2.44
N ALA A 303 -18.56 8.06 -2.86
CA ALA A 303 -19.04 6.79 -2.33
C ALA A 303 -18.08 5.62 -2.60
N SER A 304 -17.50 5.56 -3.80
CA SER A 304 -16.48 4.56 -4.13
C SER A 304 -15.20 4.73 -3.31
N TYR A 305 -14.81 5.98 -3.03
CA TYR A 305 -13.68 6.26 -2.15
C TYR A 305 -13.91 5.75 -0.72
N VAL A 306 -15.07 6.07 -0.15
CA VAL A 306 -15.45 5.60 1.19
C VAL A 306 -15.46 4.07 1.22
N LYS A 307 -15.99 3.41 0.17
CA LYS A 307 -15.98 1.94 0.04
C LYS A 307 -14.55 1.38 0.00
N LEU A 308 -13.64 2.02 -0.74
CA LEU A 308 -12.23 1.61 -0.80
C LEU A 308 -11.54 1.75 0.56
N TRP A 309 -11.77 2.87 1.26
CA TRP A 309 -11.21 3.10 2.58
C TRP A 309 -11.68 2.04 3.59
N HIS A 310 -13.00 1.79 3.65
CA HIS A 310 -13.57 0.76 4.53
C HIS A 310 -12.99 -0.62 4.18
N PHE A 311 -12.93 -0.95 2.89
CA PHE A 311 -12.36 -2.23 2.45
C PHE A 311 -10.91 -2.39 2.92
N MET A 312 -10.06 -1.37 2.75
CA MET A 312 -8.66 -1.40 3.20
C MET A 312 -8.56 -1.56 4.72
N TYR A 313 -9.35 -0.80 5.47
CA TYR A 313 -9.38 -0.85 6.93
C TYR A 313 -9.76 -2.25 7.43
N ASP A 314 -10.89 -2.78 6.96
CA ASP A 314 -11.40 -4.07 7.38
C ASP A 314 -10.48 -5.21 6.95
N TYR A 315 -9.89 -5.10 5.75
CA TYR A 315 -8.94 -6.07 5.23
C TYR A 315 -7.68 -6.16 6.10
N PHE A 316 -7.08 -5.03 6.43
CA PHE A 316 -5.90 -5.01 7.30
C PHE A 316 -6.22 -5.51 8.71
N LYS A 317 -7.37 -5.14 9.24
CA LYS A 317 -7.84 -5.66 10.52
C LYS A 317 -8.03 -7.19 10.50
N ALA A 318 -8.64 -7.73 9.44
CA ALA A 318 -8.80 -9.16 9.25
C ALA A 318 -7.45 -9.92 9.11
N LYS A 319 -6.40 -9.25 8.61
CA LYS A 319 -5.03 -9.78 8.57
C LYS A 319 -4.25 -9.60 9.88
N GLY A 320 -4.90 -9.12 10.93
CA GLY A 320 -4.30 -8.92 12.25
C GLY A 320 -3.34 -7.74 12.34
N ILE A 321 -3.44 -6.77 11.43
CA ILE A 321 -2.64 -5.54 11.45
C ILE A 321 -3.31 -4.55 12.39
N ASN A 322 -2.74 -4.34 13.57
CA ASN A 322 -3.30 -3.55 14.65
C ASN A 322 -2.35 -2.42 15.14
N ASN A 323 -1.30 -2.13 14.38
CA ASN A 323 -0.32 -1.09 14.70
C ASN A 323 -0.52 0.22 13.95
N LEU A 324 -1.69 0.42 13.32
CA LEU A 324 -1.98 1.60 12.49
C LEU A 324 -2.89 2.60 13.22
N ILE A 325 -2.52 3.88 13.17
CA ILE A 325 -3.37 5.04 13.49
C ILE A 325 -3.78 5.66 12.15
N TRP A 326 -5.06 5.70 11.85
CA TRP A 326 -5.58 6.04 10.53
C TRP A 326 -5.73 7.55 10.33
N VAL A 327 -4.98 8.11 9.39
CA VAL A 327 -4.94 9.55 9.07
C VAL A 327 -5.59 9.78 7.73
N TRP A 328 -6.76 10.43 7.73
CA TRP A 328 -7.47 10.84 6.53
C TRP A 328 -7.13 12.28 6.16
N THR A 329 -6.72 12.53 4.91
CA THR A 329 -6.36 13.87 4.44
C THR A 329 -7.56 14.55 3.80
N SER A 330 -8.00 15.63 4.42
CA SER A 330 -9.10 16.47 3.94
C SER A 330 -8.61 17.52 2.95
N GLU A 331 -9.35 17.67 1.87
CA GLU A 331 -9.27 18.73 0.88
C GLU A 331 -10.40 19.77 1.08
N LYS A 332 -10.54 20.72 0.16
CA LYS A 332 -11.67 21.64 0.17
C LYS A 332 -12.93 20.97 -0.34
N ALA A 333 -14.07 21.24 0.30
CA ALA A 333 -15.41 20.78 -0.11
C ALA A 333 -15.51 19.25 -0.29
N ASP A 334 -15.01 18.49 0.67
CA ASP A 334 -14.84 17.03 0.60
C ASP A 334 -15.58 16.26 1.70
N SER A 335 -16.63 16.84 2.30
CA SER A 335 -17.40 16.19 3.36
C SER A 335 -17.94 14.81 2.95
N ASP A 336 -18.31 14.64 1.68
CA ASP A 336 -18.85 13.39 1.16
C ASP A 336 -17.77 12.29 0.99
N TRP A 337 -16.49 12.68 1.02
CA TRP A 337 -15.33 11.79 0.94
C TRP A 337 -14.87 11.29 2.32
N TYR A 338 -15.45 11.80 3.39
CA TYR A 338 -15.06 11.39 4.75
C TYR A 338 -15.50 9.96 5.06
N PRO A 339 -14.57 9.06 5.43
CA PRO A 339 -14.90 7.66 5.68
C PRO A 339 -15.75 7.39 6.92
N GLY A 340 -15.90 8.40 7.79
CA GLY A 340 -16.65 8.28 9.03
C GLY A 340 -15.77 8.15 10.28
N ASP A 341 -16.35 8.52 11.40
CA ASP A 341 -15.65 8.62 12.69
C ASP A 341 -15.07 7.28 13.18
N ASP A 342 -15.68 6.15 12.80
CA ASP A 342 -15.27 4.81 13.19
C ASP A 342 -14.08 4.26 12.39
N TYR A 343 -13.67 4.96 11.30
CA TYR A 343 -12.62 4.54 10.39
C TYR A 343 -11.44 5.51 10.31
N VAL A 344 -11.50 6.61 11.05
CA VAL A 344 -10.48 7.67 11.01
C VAL A 344 -10.12 8.08 12.42
N ASP A 345 -8.82 8.11 12.72
CA ASP A 345 -8.27 8.56 13.99
C ASP A 345 -7.96 10.06 13.99
N ILE A 346 -7.33 10.53 12.91
CA ILE A 346 -6.78 11.89 12.79
C ILE A 346 -7.15 12.47 11.44
N ILE A 347 -7.51 13.74 11.43
CA ILE A 347 -7.73 14.51 10.21
C ILE A 347 -6.42 15.19 9.80
N GLY A 348 -5.94 14.84 8.62
CA GLY A 348 -4.85 15.54 7.95
C GLY A 348 -5.35 16.63 7.01
N THR A 349 -4.49 17.54 6.66
CA THR A 349 -4.65 18.45 5.52
C THR A 349 -3.30 18.75 4.91
N ASP A 350 -3.26 18.96 3.60
CA ASP A 350 -2.07 19.32 2.87
C ASP A 350 -2.20 20.75 2.36
N MET A 351 -1.14 21.56 2.48
CA MET A 351 -1.21 22.98 2.16
C MET A 351 -0.02 23.42 1.30
N TYR A 352 -0.34 23.77 0.06
CA TYR A 352 0.61 24.30 -0.90
C TYR A 352 0.15 25.66 -1.42
N GLY A 353 1.05 26.62 -1.50
CA GLY A 353 0.76 27.89 -2.12
C GLY A 353 0.72 27.79 -3.64
N GLN A 354 -0.14 28.57 -4.29
CA GLN A 354 -0.17 28.65 -5.75
C GLN A 354 1.17 29.21 -6.24
N ASP A 355 1.70 28.63 -7.32
CA ASP A 355 2.96 29.06 -7.96
C ASP A 355 4.15 29.20 -7.00
N GLY A 356 4.20 28.36 -5.96
CA GLY A 356 5.29 28.36 -4.97
C GLY A 356 5.21 29.52 -3.97
N THR A 357 4.11 30.25 -3.88
CA THR A 357 3.91 31.31 -2.91
C THR A 357 3.81 30.74 -1.48
N THR A 358 4.21 31.52 -0.49
CA THR A 358 4.10 31.13 0.90
C THR A 358 2.64 31.16 1.38
N VAL A 359 2.16 30.03 1.93
CA VAL A 359 0.86 29.98 2.60
C VAL A 359 0.97 30.78 3.91
N SER A 360 0.12 31.79 4.06
CA SER A 360 0.14 32.65 5.24
C SER A 360 -0.36 31.93 6.50
N ALA A 361 0.12 32.35 7.67
CA ALA A 361 -0.35 31.81 8.94
C ALA A 361 -1.87 32.03 9.15
N ALA A 362 -2.43 33.12 8.64
CA ALA A 362 -3.87 33.38 8.68
C ALA A 362 -4.65 32.33 7.88
N ALA A 363 -4.20 31.98 6.67
CA ALA A 363 -4.82 30.94 5.86
C ALA A 363 -4.70 29.54 6.52
N MET A 364 -3.58 29.29 7.19
CA MET A 364 -3.36 28.07 7.94
C MET A 364 -4.28 27.97 9.17
N ALA A 365 -4.44 29.07 9.90
CA ALA A 365 -5.37 29.15 11.04
C ALA A 365 -6.83 28.95 10.60
N ASP A 366 -7.23 29.58 9.50
CA ASP A 366 -8.59 29.40 8.93
C ASP A 366 -8.85 27.94 8.57
N ARG A 367 -7.88 27.30 7.91
CA ARG A 367 -7.97 25.85 7.56
C ARG A 367 -8.05 24.99 8.81
N PHE A 368 -7.17 25.20 9.78
CA PHE A 368 -7.17 24.48 11.05
C PHE A 368 -8.53 24.60 11.76
N ASN A 369 -9.03 25.83 11.94
CA ASN A 369 -10.28 26.08 12.63
C ASN A 369 -11.49 25.50 11.90
N THR A 370 -11.49 25.55 10.55
CA THR A 370 -12.52 24.91 9.73
C THR A 370 -12.60 23.41 9.96
N LEU A 371 -11.45 22.73 10.00
CA LEU A 371 -11.38 21.29 10.24
C LEU A 371 -11.71 20.94 11.69
N ALA A 372 -11.21 21.70 12.65
CA ALA A 372 -11.50 21.51 14.07
C ALA A 372 -13.00 21.67 14.38
N TYR A 373 -13.67 22.59 13.69
CA TYR A 373 -15.13 22.75 13.78
C TYR A 373 -15.90 21.58 13.15
N ARG A 374 -15.45 21.13 11.97
CA ARG A 374 -16.09 20.04 11.23
C ARG A 374 -15.91 18.68 11.91
N TYR A 375 -14.75 18.46 12.51
CA TYR A 375 -14.37 17.19 13.14
C TYR A 375 -14.00 17.40 14.62
N PRO A 376 -14.95 17.73 15.50
CA PRO A 376 -14.67 18.18 16.85
C PRO A 376 -14.11 17.10 17.79
N THR A 377 -14.14 15.83 17.37
CA THR A 377 -13.63 14.69 18.12
C THR A 377 -12.24 14.22 17.65
N LYS A 378 -11.71 14.81 16.58
CA LYS A 378 -10.47 14.38 15.92
C LYS A 378 -9.35 15.42 16.10
N MET A 379 -8.13 14.95 16.29
CA MET A 379 -6.94 15.79 16.18
C MET A 379 -6.78 16.26 14.72
N ILE A 380 -6.29 17.47 14.52
CA ILE A 380 -6.01 18.05 13.21
C ILE A 380 -4.51 18.17 13.00
N SER A 381 -4.02 17.78 11.84
CA SER A 381 -2.59 17.77 11.50
C SER A 381 -2.32 18.37 10.14
N LEU A 382 -1.20 19.08 10.02
CA LEU A 382 -0.65 19.50 8.73
C LEU A 382 0.22 18.34 8.21
N THR A 383 -0.42 17.48 7.42
CA THR A 383 0.17 16.19 7.00
C THR A 383 1.17 16.34 5.88
N GLU A 384 1.03 17.38 5.06
CA GLU A 384 2.03 17.85 4.11
C GLU A 384 1.97 19.36 3.97
N CYS A 385 3.11 19.98 3.71
CA CYS A 385 3.09 21.35 3.25
C CYS A 385 4.26 21.66 2.28
N GLY A 386 3.98 22.62 1.41
CA GLY A 386 4.98 23.32 0.63
C GLY A 386 5.60 24.44 1.44
N THR A 387 5.82 25.60 0.80
CA THR A 387 6.30 26.80 1.49
C THR A 387 5.19 27.41 2.33
N VAL A 388 5.37 27.41 3.64
CA VAL A 388 4.39 27.92 4.61
C VAL A 388 5.08 28.86 5.62
N SER A 389 4.28 29.65 6.34
CA SER A 389 4.78 30.44 7.47
C SER A 389 5.52 29.56 8.49
N ASP A 390 6.48 30.12 9.22
CA ASP A 390 7.21 29.36 10.26
C ASP A 390 6.29 28.90 11.39
N VAL A 391 6.69 27.84 12.09
CA VAL A 391 5.86 27.20 13.13
C VAL A 391 5.47 28.13 14.29
N PRO A 392 6.36 28.98 14.82
CA PRO A 392 5.96 29.97 15.81
C PRO A 392 4.85 30.90 15.32
N THR A 393 4.95 31.39 14.09
CA THR A 393 3.94 32.28 13.49
C THR A 393 2.60 31.52 13.27
N GLN A 394 2.63 30.28 12.83
CA GLN A 394 1.45 29.41 12.75
C GLN A 394 0.77 29.27 14.11
N TRP A 395 1.55 28.93 15.14
CA TRP A 395 1.05 28.72 16.50
C TRP A 395 0.38 30.00 17.09
N ASN A 396 1.03 31.12 16.92
CA ASN A 396 0.52 32.41 17.38
C ASN A 396 -0.73 32.89 16.64
N SER A 397 -0.98 32.32 15.46
CA SER A 397 -2.19 32.53 14.66
C SER A 397 -3.29 31.49 14.92
N ASP A 398 -3.14 30.67 15.96
CA ASP A 398 -4.07 29.60 16.35
C ASP A 398 -4.14 28.38 15.40
N ALA A 399 -3.15 28.18 14.52
CA ALA A 399 -2.98 26.94 13.79
C ALA A 399 -2.20 25.91 14.64
N LYS A 400 -2.92 25.22 15.54
CA LYS A 400 -2.33 24.32 16.57
C LYS A 400 -2.35 22.86 16.13
N TRP A 401 -1.70 22.57 15.03
CA TRP A 401 -1.60 21.22 14.45
C TRP A 401 -1.05 20.21 15.44
N SER A 402 -1.49 18.94 15.37
CA SER A 402 -0.83 17.86 16.10
C SER A 402 0.63 17.70 15.65
N TRP A 403 0.86 17.73 14.33
CA TRP A 403 2.21 17.86 13.72
C TRP A 403 2.16 18.71 12.47
N SER A 404 3.35 19.17 12.05
CA SER A 404 3.57 19.91 10.79
C SER A 404 4.72 19.26 10.03
N MET A 405 4.46 18.81 8.78
CA MET A 405 5.41 18.08 7.95
C MET A 405 5.64 18.77 6.59
N PRO A 406 6.73 19.54 6.43
CA PRO A 406 7.16 19.95 5.11
C PRO A 406 7.43 18.72 4.23
N TRP A 407 6.92 18.77 2.98
CA TRP A 407 7.25 17.73 2.01
C TRP A 407 8.74 17.78 1.66
N TYR A 408 9.32 16.70 1.19
CA TYR A 408 10.74 16.65 0.87
C TYR A 408 11.09 17.62 -0.27
N GLY A 409 12.32 18.16 -0.21
CA GLY A 409 12.83 19.13 -1.17
C GLY A 409 13.22 20.44 -0.50
N SER A 410 14.35 21.01 -0.92
CA SER A 410 14.91 22.24 -0.34
C SER A 410 14.05 23.48 -0.55
N THR A 411 13.04 23.41 -1.43
CA THR A 411 12.15 24.54 -1.74
C THR A 411 10.97 24.66 -0.77
N HIS A 412 10.67 23.63 0.03
CA HIS A 412 9.49 23.62 0.89
C HIS A 412 9.76 24.12 2.30
N ALA A 413 10.92 23.82 2.89
CA ALA A 413 11.33 24.35 4.18
C ALA A 413 12.77 24.80 4.10
N THR A 414 13.00 26.12 4.24
CA THR A 414 14.34 26.71 4.24
C THR A 414 15.09 26.40 5.52
N ASP A 415 16.41 26.61 5.54
CA ASP A 415 17.23 26.50 6.73
C ASP A 415 16.71 27.36 7.87
N ASP A 416 16.28 28.60 7.58
CA ASP A 416 15.76 29.52 8.59
C ASP A 416 14.40 29.07 9.12
N TRP A 417 13.55 28.49 8.28
CA TRP A 417 12.29 27.88 8.71
C TRP A 417 12.55 26.75 9.72
N TRP A 418 13.51 25.84 9.40
CA TRP A 418 13.88 24.74 10.30
C TRP A 418 14.50 25.27 11.60
N LYS A 419 15.39 26.28 11.55
CA LYS A 419 15.99 26.88 12.73
C LYS A 419 14.93 27.51 13.63
N ALA A 420 13.95 28.21 13.05
CA ALA A 420 12.84 28.80 13.80
C ALA A 420 11.96 27.71 14.45
N ALA A 421 11.57 26.70 13.69
CA ALA A 421 10.77 25.58 14.18
C ALA A 421 11.46 24.87 15.36
N MET A 422 12.72 24.45 15.19
CA MET A 422 13.44 23.62 16.17
C MET A 422 13.91 24.41 17.43
N LYS A 423 13.88 25.74 17.41
CA LYS A 423 14.10 26.59 18.58
C LYS A 423 12.82 26.87 19.35
N SER A 424 11.66 26.70 18.72
CA SER A 424 10.39 27.10 19.34
C SER A 424 10.05 26.21 20.56
N GLU A 425 9.59 26.85 21.62
CA GLU A 425 9.10 26.18 22.81
C GLU A 425 7.82 25.37 22.56
N TYR A 426 7.09 25.68 21.50
CA TYR A 426 5.87 24.99 21.10
C TYR A 426 6.14 23.69 20.30
N VAL A 427 7.39 23.44 19.93
CA VAL A 427 7.75 22.32 19.06
C VAL A 427 8.36 21.18 19.86
N ILE A 428 7.80 19.97 19.66
CA ILE A 428 8.38 18.72 20.14
C ILE A 428 9.35 18.20 19.09
N THR A 429 10.54 17.86 19.56
CA THR A 429 11.62 17.22 18.80
C THR A 429 11.87 15.81 19.37
N ARG A 430 12.57 14.97 18.63
CA ARG A 430 13.02 13.66 19.11
C ARG A 430 14.12 13.81 20.15
#